data_c7027c3a0c910e3dbe8b4cea5b68b44e
#
_entry.id   c7027c3a0c910e3dbe8b4cea5b68b44e
#
_cell.length_a   1.000
_cell.length_b   1.000
_cell.length_c   1.000
_cell.angle_alpha   90.00
_cell.angle_beta   90.00
_cell.angle_gamma   90.00
#
_symmetry.space_group_name_H-M   'P 1'
#
loop_
_entity.id
_entity.type
_entity.pdbx_description
1 polymer ?
#
loop_
_entity_poly.entity_id
_entity_poly.type
_entity_poly.pdbx_seq_one_letter_code
_entity_poly.pdbx_strand_id
1 'polypeptide(L)'
;MVFSSLTFLFLFFPLVMGVYYLCPRALRNLWLLLTSLLFYAWGEPVYIRLMAASILFNYLCGLGVAALQKREKKRLAKGLLILCIAGNIGALGLFKYADLLIGTVNNIAGSKIALLELALPIGISFYTFQALSYVIDVYRGTVAAQKNPITFGTYIALFPQLIAGPIVQYKTVEEQLSHRRETTAQFAAGIGRFTIGLGKKVLIANQVGALWDTVAALPGTSLSAGTAWLGAIAFTFQIYFDFSGYSDMAIGLGKMLGFEFLENFNYPYLSRSITEYWRRWHISLGTWFREYVYIPLGGNRCGLPRQILNLIIVWGLTGLWHGASWNYVLWGLYFFLFLVIEKFLLVEKQQRIPAVLRHLFLLIIVYFCWVIFRFRDAAALGMALRGLFGGGTAAAGMAAGLSLKNNIFLLLVACVACTPLTAKLWQRWKAAAQGDSAFAGNRLLRGAAAVWEVIHPVLLLLLAGTLLFEEASISNGGGMMLLSCLCGGAMAGILGSRPKKKRKRL
;
A
#
# COMPACT_ATOMS: atom_id res chain seq x y z
N MET A 1 1.66 15.75 -2.58
CA MET A 1 2.02 15.71 -1.15
C MET A 1 1.94 14.27 -0.66
N VAL A 2 2.86 13.81 0.22
CA VAL A 2 2.82 12.45 0.81
C VAL A 2 2.76 12.57 2.33
N PHE A 3 2.20 11.56 3.03
CA PHE A 3 1.99 11.62 4.49
C PHE A 3 3.28 11.71 5.31
N SER A 4 4.39 11.20 4.78
CA SER A 4 5.71 11.28 5.37
C SER A 4 6.49 12.55 4.96
N SER A 5 5.87 13.56 4.38
CA SER A 5 6.56 14.83 4.08
C SER A 5 6.43 15.83 5.23
N LEU A 6 7.45 16.66 5.41
CA LEU A 6 7.45 17.72 6.42
C LEU A 6 6.28 18.69 6.22
N THR A 7 5.96 19.05 4.97
CA THR A 7 4.82 19.91 4.64
C THR A 7 3.49 19.29 5.08
N PHE A 8 3.33 17.96 4.93
CA PHE A 8 2.14 17.28 5.41
C PHE A 8 2.08 17.30 6.94
N LEU A 9 3.14 16.89 7.62
CA LEU A 9 3.17 16.69 9.07
C LEU A 9 3.04 17.99 9.85
N PHE A 10 3.70 19.07 9.39
CA PHE A 10 3.82 20.32 10.17
C PHE A 10 2.92 21.44 9.68
N LEU A 11 2.37 21.36 8.47
CA LEU A 11 1.50 22.38 7.93
C LEU A 11 0.10 21.85 7.62
N PHE A 12 0.00 20.92 6.65
CA PHE A 12 -1.30 20.47 6.15
C PHE A 12 -2.13 19.75 7.22
N PHE A 13 -1.54 18.74 7.86
CA PHE A 13 -2.25 17.91 8.83
C PHE A 13 -2.74 18.71 10.06
N PRO A 14 -1.91 19.52 10.76
CA PRO A 14 -2.38 20.32 11.89
C PRO A 14 -3.47 21.32 11.51
N LEU A 15 -3.33 21.99 10.35
CA LEU A 15 -4.32 22.95 9.88
C LEU A 15 -5.66 22.27 9.54
N VAL A 16 -5.61 21.15 8.81
CA VAL A 16 -6.82 20.41 8.43
C VAL A 16 -7.54 19.88 9.66
N MET A 17 -6.83 19.30 10.63
CA MET A 17 -7.41 18.78 11.87
C MET A 17 -7.94 19.90 12.77
N GLY A 18 -7.19 20.98 12.94
CA GLY A 18 -7.62 22.12 13.74
C GLY A 18 -8.93 22.70 13.23
N VAL A 19 -9.02 23.01 11.95
CA VAL A 19 -10.26 23.54 11.36
C VAL A 19 -11.38 22.51 11.39
N TYR A 20 -11.09 21.23 11.12
CA TYR A 20 -12.09 20.14 11.16
C TYR A 20 -12.82 20.06 12.50
N TYR A 21 -12.08 20.15 13.63
CA TYR A 21 -12.67 20.08 14.96
C TYR A 21 -13.37 21.36 15.37
N LEU A 22 -12.97 22.52 14.84
CA LEU A 22 -13.65 23.80 15.03
C LEU A 22 -14.91 23.93 14.15
N CYS A 23 -14.98 23.23 13.02
CA CYS A 23 -16.12 23.28 12.11
C CYS A 23 -17.39 22.68 12.71
N PRO A 24 -18.56 23.30 12.51
CA PRO A 24 -19.87 22.69 12.75
C PRO A 24 -20.00 21.35 12.01
N ARG A 25 -20.67 20.38 12.62
CA ARG A 25 -20.82 19.03 12.05
C ARG A 25 -21.36 19.02 10.62
N ALA A 26 -22.29 19.90 10.31
CA ALA A 26 -22.88 20.03 8.97
C ALA A 26 -21.86 20.41 7.88
N LEU A 27 -20.79 21.11 8.23
CA LEU A 27 -19.76 21.57 7.29
C LEU A 27 -18.53 20.65 7.23
N ARG A 28 -18.42 19.64 8.10
CA ARG A 28 -17.25 18.76 8.14
C ARG A 28 -16.99 18.00 6.85
N ASN A 29 -18.03 17.50 6.19
CA ASN A 29 -17.86 16.86 4.89
C ASN A 29 -17.41 17.83 3.81
N LEU A 30 -17.94 19.05 3.78
CA LEU A 30 -17.49 20.08 2.85
C LEU A 30 -16.01 20.42 3.10
N TRP A 31 -15.62 20.61 4.36
CA TRP A 31 -14.22 20.85 4.72
C TRP A 31 -13.30 19.71 4.27
N LEU A 32 -13.69 18.46 4.55
CA LEU A 32 -12.93 17.30 4.11
C LEU A 32 -12.84 17.19 2.58
N LEU A 33 -13.91 17.50 1.86
CA LEU A 33 -13.90 17.52 0.40
C LEU A 33 -12.91 18.57 -0.12
N LEU A 34 -13.01 19.80 0.36
CA LEU A 34 -12.15 20.92 -0.09
C LEU A 34 -10.66 20.64 0.21
N THR A 35 -10.35 20.19 1.42
CA THR A 35 -8.98 19.86 1.81
C THR A 35 -8.43 18.65 1.08
N SER A 36 -9.27 17.65 0.78
CA SER A 36 -8.89 16.49 -0.02
C SER A 36 -8.60 16.85 -1.47
N LEU A 37 -9.42 17.72 -2.07
CA LEU A 37 -9.15 18.25 -3.41
C LEU A 37 -7.89 19.10 -3.44
N LEU A 38 -7.64 19.91 -2.41
CA LEU A 38 -6.38 20.66 -2.27
C LEU A 38 -5.17 19.72 -2.13
N PHE A 39 -5.29 18.68 -1.30
CA PHE A 39 -4.24 17.66 -1.15
C PHE A 39 -3.90 16.99 -2.49
N TYR A 40 -4.93 16.66 -3.29
CA TYR A 40 -4.75 16.08 -4.61
C TYR A 40 -4.15 17.07 -5.59
N ALA A 41 -4.68 18.28 -5.66
CA ALA A 41 -4.20 19.35 -6.56
C ALA A 41 -2.75 19.73 -6.29
N TRP A 42 -2.28 19.61 -5.05
CA TRP A 42 -0.87 19.86 -4.71
C TRP A 42 0.10 18.97 -5.50
N GLY A 43 -0.27 17.70 -5.75
CA GLY A 43 0.53 16.76 -6.52
C GLY A 43 0.13 16.70 -8.00
N GLU A 44 -1.14 17.00 -8.31
CA GLU A 44 -1.76 16.79 -9.62
C GLU A 44 -2.62 17.98 -10.05
N PRO A 45 -2.04 19.15 -10.29
CA PRO A 45 -2.79 20.37 -10.56
C PRO A 45 -3.63 20.30 -11.85
N VAL A 46 -3.21 19.52 -12.83
CA VAL A 46 -3.94 19.31 -14.09
C VAL A 46 -5.06 18.31 -13.95
N TYR A 47 -4.80 17.19 -13.25
CA TYR A 47 -5.72 16.05 -13.18
C TYR A 47 -6.80 16.18 -12.10
N ILE A 48 -6.80 17.24 -11.30
CA ILE A 48 -7.92 17.56 -10.41
C ILE A 48 -9.25 17.70 -11.20
N ARG A 49 -9.18 18.20 -12.43
CA ARG A 49 -10.35 18.32 -13.32
C ARG A 49 -10.90 16.94 -13.71
N LEU A 50 -10.01 15.98 -13.97
CA LEU A 50 -10.41 14.59 -14.27
C LEU A 50 -11.06 13.93 -13.04
N MET A 51 -10.52 14.14 -11.85
CA MET A 51 -11.13 13.66 -10.61
C MET A 51 -12.51 14.29 -10.38
N ALA A 52 -12.66 15.58 -10.53
CA ALA A 52 -13.95 16.26 -10.39
C ALA A 52 -14.97 15.75 -11.42
N ALA A 53 -14.56 15.55 -12.66
CA ALA A 53 -15.40 14.96 -13.71
C ALA A 53 -15.80 13.51 -13.37
N SER A 54 -14.86 12.71 -12.86
CA SER A 54 -15.14 11.33 -12.41
C SER A 54 -16.13 11.30 -11.24
N ILE A 55 -15.97 12.17 -10.25
CA ILE A 55 -16.91 12.30 -9.13
C ILE A 55 -18.31 12.61 -9.66
N LEU A 56 -18.45 13.65 -10.51
CA LEU A 56 -19.75 14.05 -11.07
C LEU A 56 -20.36 12.94 -11.91
N PHE A 57 -19.60 12.32 -12.80
CA PHE A 57 -20.04 11.23 -13.66
C PHE A 57 -20.62 10.06 -12.86
N ASN A 58 -19.85 9.55 -11.88
CA ASN A 58 -20.27 8.41 -11.06
C ASN A 58 -21.44 8.75 -10.12
N TYR A 59 -21.49 9.97 -9.60
CA TYR A 59 -22.62 10.49 -8.84
C TYR A 59 -23.91 10.44 -9.65
N LEU A 60 -23.89 11.02 -10.87
CA LEU A 60 -25.05 11.04 -11.77
C LEU A 60 -25.45 9.62 -12.22
N CYS A 61 -24.47 8.74 -12.51
CA CYS A 61 -24.75 7.33 -12.82
C CYS A 61 -25.44 6.62 -11.66
N GLY A 62 -24.98 6.81 -10.42
CA GLY A 62 -25.59 6.22 -9.22
C GLY A 62 -27.04 6.67 -9.03
N LEU A 63 -27.30 7.97 -9.13
CA LEU A 63 -28.67 8.51 -9.06
C LEU A 63 -29.55 8.00 -10.19
N GLY A 64 -29.01 7.97 -11.43
CA GLY A 64 -29.74 7.48 -12.60
C GLY A 64 -30.10 6.01 -12.49
N VAL A 65 -29.16 5.16 -12.06
CA VAL A 65 -29.42 3.72 -11.82
C VAL A 65 -30.53 3.54 -10.81
N ALA A 66 -30.46 4.22 -9.66
CA ALA A 66 -31.49 4.12 -8.62
C ALA A 66 -32.87 4.62 -9.11
N ALA A 67 -32.90 5.73 -9.84
CA ALA A 67 -34.13 6.28 -10.39
C ALA A 67 -34.77 5.35 -11.42
N LEU A 68 -33.97 4.70 -12.29
CA LEU A 68 -34.46 3.74 -13.28
C LEU A 68 -34.96 2.44 -12.62
N GLN A 69 -34.30 1.98 -11.57
CA GLN A 69 -34.73 0.82 -10.79
C GLN A 69 -36.06 1.09 -10.08
N LYS A 70 -36.21 2.27 -9.47
CA LYS A 70 -37.49 2.68 -8.84
C LYS A 70 -38.65 2.72 -9.83
N ARG A 71 -38.36 3.03 -11.11
CA ARG A 71 -39.34 3.02 -12.21
C ARG A 71 -39.47 1.65 -12.88
N GLU A 72 -38.89 0.60 -12.30
CA GLU A 72 -38.87 -0.78 -12.82
C GLU A 72 -38.26 -0.95 -14.23
N LYS A 73 -37.54 0.07 -14.70
CA LYS A 73 -36.87 0.06 -16.02
C LYS A 73 -35.52 -0.68 -15.94
N LYS A 74 -35.54 -1.98 -15.56
CA LYS A 74 -34.34 -2.80 -15.28
C LYS A 74 -33.36 -2.85 -16.45
N ARG A 75 -33.85 -2.92 -17.72
CA ARG A 75 -32.93 -2.93 -18.90
C ARG A 75 -32.16 -1.62 -19.04
N LEU A 76 -32.84 -0.48 -18.84
CA LEU A 76 -32.17 0.82 -18.90
C LEU A 76 -31.20 1.03 -17.74
N ALA A 77 -31.54 0.60 -16.52
CA ALA A 77 -30.64 0.62 -15.37
C ALA A 77 -29.36 -0.20 -15.63
N LYS A 78 -29.51 -1.40 -16.23
CA LYS A 78 -28.37 -2.23 -16.66
C LYS A 78 -27.53 -1.55 -17.75
N GLY A 79 -28.17 -0.92 -18.73
CA GLY A 79 -27.50 -0.16 -19.79
C GLY A 79 -26.68 0.99 -19.22
N LEU A 80 -27.26 1.76 -18.27
CA LEU A 80 -26.56 2.86 -17.60
C LEU A 80 -25.37 2.35 -16.74
N LEU A 81 -25.53 1.21 -16.06
CA LEU A 81 -24.43 0.57 -15.34
C LEU A 81 -23.28 0.19 -16.29
N ILE A 82 -23.59 -0.43 -17.44
CA ILE A 82 -22.59 -0.80 -18.45
C ILE A 82 -21.88 0.45 -18.97
N LEU A 83 -22.62 1.52 -19.27
CA LEU A 83 -22.05 2.80 -19.69
C LEU A 83 -21.09 3.38 -18.61
N CYS A 84 -21.50 3.32 -17.34
CA CYS A 84 -20.68 3.76 -16.22
C CYS A 84 -19.38 2.94 -16.12
N ILE A 85 -19.47 1.61 -16.23
CA ILE A 85 -18.29 0.72 -16.22
C ILE A 85 -17.39 1.03 -17.41
N ALA A 86 -17.95 1.13 -18.61
CA ALA A 86 -17.20 1.43 -19.84
C ALA A 86 -16.48 2.81 -19.76
N GLY A 87 -17.16 3.83 -19.23
CA GLY A 87 -16.57 5.16 -19.05
C GLY A 87 -15.40 5.17 -18.06
N ASN A 88 -15.55 4.51 -16.91
CA ASN A 88 -14.49 4.41 -15.90
C ASN A 88 -13.30 3.57 -16.39
N ILE A 89 -13.56 2.40 -16.98
CA ILE A 89 -12.50 1.53 -17.53
C ILE A 89 -11.88 2.16 -18.77
N GLY A 90 -12.66 2.88 -19.60
CA GLY A 90 -12.16 3.61 -20.76
C GLY A 90 -11.20 4.74 -20.35
N ALA A 91 -11.55 5.54 -19.34
CA ALA A 91 -10.66 6.56 -18.80
C ALA A 91 -9.37 5.92 -18.22
N LEU A 92 -9.50 4.88 -17.39
CA LEU A 92 -8.35 4.15 -16.88
C LEU A 92 -7.50 3.54 -18.01
N GLY A 93 -8.13 3.00 -19.04
CA GLY A 93 -7.50 2.43 -20.24
C GLY A 93 -6.68 3.48 -20.99
N LEU A 94 -7.25 4.64 -21.23
CA LEU A 94 -6.59 5.73 -21.95
C LEU A 94 -5.34 6.22 -21.21
N PHE A 95 -5.47 6.58 -19.93
CA PHE A 95 -4.34 7.15 -19.18
C PHE A 95 -3.30 6.13 -18.74
N LYS A 96 -3.68 4.87 -18.59
CA LYS A 96 -2.76 3.86 -18.03
C LYS A 96 -2.25 2.87 -19.06
N TYR A 97 -3.07 2.45 -20.02
CA TYR A 97 -2.73 1.31 -20.89
C TYR A 97 -2.58 1.65 -22.36
N ALA A 98 -2.91 2.86 -22.81
CA ALA A 98 -2.83 3.22 -24.22
C ALA A 98 -1.41 3.01 -24.79
N ASP A 99 -0.39 3.52 -24.11
CA ASP A 99 1.00 3.42 -24.56
C ASP A 99 1.55 1.97 -24.51
N LEU A 100 1.12 1.17 -23.53
CA LEU A 100 1.44 -0.26 -23.49
C LEU A 100 0.86 -0.99 -24.71
N LEU A 101 -0.40 -0.70 -25.06
CA LEU A 101 -1.06 -1.34 -26.21
C LEU A 101 -0.44 -0.88 -27.53
N ILE A 102 -0.23 0.43 -27.71
CA ILE A 102 0.42 1.00 -28.91
C ILE A 102 1.82 0.43 -29.06
N GLY A 103 2.63 0.44 -27.99
CA GLY A 103 3.98 -0.11 -28.02
C GLY A 103 4.01 -1.61 -28.34
N THR A 104 3.03 -2.36 -27.82
CA THR A 104 2.89 -3.80 -28.13
C THR A 104 2.53 -4.02 -29.60
N VAL A 105 1.58 -3.23 -30.15
CA VAL A 105 1.23 -3.29 -31.58
C VAL A 105 2.43 -2.90 -32.44
N ASN A 106 3.13 -1.82 -32.11
CA ASN A 106 4.34 -1.42 -32.83
C ASN A 106 5.40 -2.53 -32.87
N ASN A 107 5.63 -3.20 -31.74
CA ASN A 107 6.61 -4.29 -31.66
C ASN A 107 6.19 -5.53 -32.45
N ILE A 108 4.91 -5.88 -32.47
CA ILE A 108 4.42 -7.09 -33.18
C ILE A 108 4.25 -6.83 -34.66
N ALA A 109 3.65 -5.70 -35.05
CA ALA A 109 3.29 -5.39 -36.44
C ALA A 109 4.37 -4.59 -37.14
N GLY A 110 5.48 -4.21 -36.49
CA GLY A 110 6.49 -3.32 -37.05
C GLY A 110 5.97 -1.91 -37.38
N SER A 111 4.83 -1.52 -36.81
CA SER A 111 4.22 -0.20 -37.02
C SER A 111 4.96 0.88 -36.21
N LYS A 112 4.74 2.16 -36.58
CA LYS A 112 5.36 3.32 -35.93
C LYS A 112 4.26 4.29 -35.45
N ILE A 113 3.23 3.76 -34.80
CA ILE A 113 2.17 4.58 -34.21
C ILE A 113 2.76 5.38 -33.05
N ALA A 114 2.56 6.70 -33.06
CA ALA A 114 3.07 7.56 -32.00
C ALA A 114 2.42 7.21 -30.63
N LEU A 115 3.23 7.17 -29.57
CA LEU A 115 2.74 7.03 -28.21
C LEU A 115 2.00 8.31 -27.79
N LEU A 116 1.03 8.17 -26.90
CA LEU A 116 0.26 9.31 -26.40
C LEU A 116 1.02 10.10 -25.32
N GLU A 117 1.94 9.46 -24.62
CA GLU A 117 2.78 10.02 -23.54
C GLU A 117 1.98 10.76 -22.47
N LEU A 118 0.76 10.27 -22.19
CA LEU A 118 -0.10 10.84 -21.17
C LEU A 118 0.46 10.50 -19.78
N ALA A 119 0.71 11.52 -18.97
CA ALA A 119 1.10 11.28 -17.58
C ALA A 119 -0.03 10.56 -16.83
N LEU A 120 0.32 9.52 -16.06
CA LEU A 120 -0.65 8.74 -15.30
C LEU A 120 -1.13 9.52 -14.08
N PRO A 121 -2.43 9.91 -13.97
CA PRO A 121 -2.94 10.61 -12.80
C PRO A 121 -2.77 9.77 -11.52
N ILE A 122 -2.15 10.35 -10.50
CA ILE A 122 -1.97 9.66 -9.21
C ILE A 122 -3.34 9.24 -8.64
N GLY A 123 -3.45 8.00 -8.18
CA GLY A 123 -4.66 7.50 -7.55
C GLY A 123 -5.81 7.12 -8.49
N ILE A 124 -5.67 7.29 -9.84
CA ILE A 124 -6.76 6.99 -10.78
C ILE A 124 -7.30 5.57 -10.62
N SER A 125 -6.46 4.58 -10.39
CA SER A 125 -6.87 3.19 -10.17
C SER A 125 -7.68 3.03 -8.87
N PHE A 126 -7.35 3.78 -7.82
CA PHE A 126 -8.02 3.71 -6.52
C PHE A 126 -9.41 4.35 -6.58
N TYR A 127 -9.51 5.61 -7.01
CA TYR A 127 -10.82 6.27 -7.05
C TYR A 127 -11.75 5.67 -8.12
N THR A 128 -11.21 5.13 -9.22
CA THR A 128 -11.99 4.37 -10.20
C THR A 128 -12.62 3.12 -9.57
N PHE A 129 -11.85 2.34 -8.80
CA PHE A 129 -12.37 1.15 -8.12
C PHE A 129 -13.40 1.50 -7.04
N GLN A 130 -13.19 2.58 -6.30
CA GLN A 130 -14.17 3.07 -5.33
C GLN A 130 -15.47 3.48 -6.01
N ALA A 131 -15.40 4.28 -7.07
CA ALA A 131 -16.54 4.75 -7.82
C ALA A 131 -17.33 3.59 -8.47
N LEU A 132 -16.63 2.64 -9.11
CA LEU A 132 -17.24 1.45 -9.70
C LEU A 132 -17.94 0.60 -8.65
N SER A 133 -17.29 0.36 -7.48
CA SER A 133 -17.93 -0.42 -6.42
C SER A 133 -19.23 0.23 -5.95
N TYR A 134 -19.25 1.56 -5.80
CA TYR A 134 -20.46 2.29 -5.42
C TYR A 134 -21.60 2.11 -6.42
N VAL A 135 -21.36 2.36 -7.71
CA VAL A 135 -22.43 2.27 -8.72
C VAL A 135 -22.93 0.82 -8.89
N ILE A 136 -22.02 -0.16 -8.80
CA ILE A 136 -22.40 -1.59 -8.81
C ILE A 136 -23.23 -1.94 -7.58
N ASP A 137 -22.87 -1.45 -6.39
CA ASP A 137 -23.59 -1.73 -5.15
C ASP A 137 -24.97 -1.05 -5.13
N VAL A 138 -25.10 0.16 -5.68
CA VAL A 138 -26.42 0.79 -5.93
C VAL A 138 -27.25 -0.07 -6.87
N TYR A 139 -26.68 -0.57 -7.97
CA TYR A 139 -27.40 -1.44 -8.92
C TYR A 139 -27.82 -2.77 -8.28
N ARG A 140 -27.01 -3.33 -7.38
CA ARG A 140 -27.35 -4.54 -6.62
C ARG A 140 -28.40 -4.30 -5.53
N GLY A 141 -28.67 -3.05 -5.18
CA GLY A 141 -29.54 -2.66 -4.08
C GLY A 141 -28.92 -2.87 -2.70
N THR A 142 -27.59 -3.05 -2.61
CA THR A 142 -26.87 -3.24 -1.35
C THR A 142 -26.65 -1.93 -0.61
N VAL A 143 -26.65 -0.80 -1.32
CA VAL A 143 -26.59 0.56 -0.76
C VAL A 143 -27.60 1.47 -1.46
N ALA A 144 -28.04 2.50 -0.74
CA ALA A 144 -28.88 3.54 -1.32
C ALA A 144 -28.02 4.53 -2.14
N ALA A 145 -28.58 5.09 -3.22
CA ALA A 145 -27.88 6.13 -3.96
C ALA A 145 -27.72 7.40 -3.10
N GLN A 146 -26.49 7.88 -2.97
CA GLN A 146 -26.19 9.08 -2.21
C GLN A 146 -26.74 10.33 -2.91
N LYS A 147 -27.62 11.05 -2.22
CA LYS A 147 -28.28 12.24 -2.78
C LYS A 147 -27.46 13.53 -2.61
N ASN A 148 -26.55 13.56 -1.63
CA ASN A 148 -25.74 14.73 -1.37
C ASN A 148 -24.41 14.65 -2.14
N PRO A 149 -24.16 15.53 -3.12
CA PRO A 149 -22.93 15.50 -3.94
C PRO A 149 -21.68 15.78 -3.11
N ILE A 150 -21.77 16.57 -2.04
CA ILE A 150 -20.63 16.86 -1.14
C ILE A 150 -20.22 15.57 -0.41
N THR A 151 -21.18 14.83 0.12
CA THR A 151 -20.93 13.57 0.83
C THR A 151 -20.35 12.52 -0.13
N PHE A 152 -20.87 12.42 -1.36
CA PHE A 152 -20.30 11.53 -2.37
C PHE A 152 -18.89 11.95 -2.80
N GLY A 153 -18.68 13.24 -3.04
CA GLY A 153 -17.35 13.78 -3.37
C GLY A 153 -16.34 13.53 -2.25
N THR A 154 -16.76 13.72 -1.00
CA THR A 154 -15.92 13.38 0.18
C THR A 154 -15.55 11.90 0.17
N TYR A 155 -16.48 10.99 -0.09
CA TYR A 155 -16.18 9.55 -0.17
C TYR A 155 -15.12 9.23 -1.21
N ILE A 156 -15.20 9.79 -2.41
CA ILE A 156 -14.24 9.50 -3.49
C ILE A 156 -12.89 10.18 -3.25
N ALA A 157 -12.90 11.46 -2.86
CA ALA A 157 -11.68 12.28 -2.79
C ALA A 157 -10.94 12.20 -1.44
N LEU A 158 -11.50 11.57 -0.42
CA LEU A 158 -10.98 11.62 0.96
C LEU A 158 -9.49 11.32 1.04
N PHE A 159 -8.69 12.31 1.40
CA PHE A 159 -7.22 12.28 1.28
C PHE A 159 -6.53 11.11 2.01
N PRO A 160 -7.00 10.58 3.16
CA PRO A 160 -6.35 9.44 3.79
C PRO A 160 -6.32 8.18 2.91
N GLN A 161 -7.35 7.94 2.11
CA GLN A 161 -7.48 6.72 1.31
C GLN A 161 -7.07 6.90 -0.16
N LEU A 162 -7.05 8.15 -0.67
CA LEU A 162 -7.08 8.48 -2.09
C LEU A 162 -5.90 7.93 -2.91
N ILE A 163 -4.67 7.99 -2.39
CA ILE A 163 -3.46 7.69 -3.19
C ILE A 163 -3.07 6.22 -3.10
N ALA A 164 -2.89 5.69 -1.90
CA ALA A 164 -2.46 4.31 -1.64
C ALA A 164 -3.04 3.74 -0.33
N GLY A 165 -4.13 4.32 0.18
CA GLY A 165 -4.86 3.80 1.33
C GLY A 165 -5.59 2.49 1.01
N PRO A 166 -6.30 1.89 1.98
CA PRO A 166 -7.21 0.80 1.69
C PRO A 166 -8.26 1.21 0.66
N ILE A 167 -8.61 0.32 -0.27
CA ILE A 167 -9.72 0.55 -1.20
C ILE A 167 -11.02 0.44 -0.41
N VAL A 168 -11.56 1.60 -0.03
CA VAL A 168 -12.75 1.69 0.83
C VAL A 168 -14.00 1.56 -0.04
N GLN A 169 -14.85 0.59 0.28
CA GLN A 169 -16.16 0.43 -0.36
C GLN A 169 -17.18 1.35 0.31
N TYR A 170 -18.10 1.93 -0.47
CA TYR A 170 -19.11 2.86 0.06
C TYR A 170 -19.93 2.26 1.21
N LYS A 171 -20.35 1.00 1.08
CA LYS A 171 -21.11 0.27 2.10
C LYS A 171 -20.45 0.19 3.47
N THR A 172 -19.10 0.31 3.53
CA THR A 172 -18.36 0.23 4.80
C THR A 172 -18.30 1.57 5.53
N VAL A 173 -18.52 2.69 4.83
CA VAL A 173 -18.41 4.05 5.38
C VAL A 173 -19.69 4.87 5.24
N GLU A 174 -20.75 4.32 4.62
CA GLU A 174 -22.02 5.02 4.35
C GLU A 174 -22.59 5.69 5.60
N GLU A 175 -22.72 4.96 6.70
CA GLU A 175 -23.22 5.47 7.97
C GLU A 175 -22.27 6.52 8.55
N GLN A 176 -20.96 6.30 8.48
CA GLN A 176 -19.95 7.20 9.03
C GLN A 176 -19.85 8.52 8.25
N LEU A 177 -20.16 8.51 6.96
CA LEU A 177 -20.20 9.73 6.15
C LEU A 177 -21.31 10.69 6.64
N SER A 178 -22.39 10.16 7.21
CA SER A 178 -23.55 10.92 7.65
C SER A 178 -23.60 11.11 9.18
N HIS A 179 -23.22 10.10 9.96
CA HIS A 179 -23.45 10.03 11.41
C HIS A 179 -22.21 9.62 12.22
N ARG A 180 -20.98 9.93 11.73
CA ARG A 180 -19.77 9.60 12.49
C ARG A 180 -19.68 10.36 13.82
N ARG A 181 -19.05 9.70 14.78
CA ARG A 181 -18.75 10.27 16.10
C ARG A 181 -17.25 10.24 16.33
N GLU A 182 -16.65 11.40 16.52
CA GLU A 182 -15.26 11.54 16.88
C GLU A 182 -15.15 11.51 18.41
N THR A 183 -14.36 10.56 18.93
CA THR A 183 -14.07 10.47 20.36
C THR A 183 -12.58 10.69 20.62
N THR A 184 -12.23 11.20 21.81
CA THR A 184 -10.83 11.35 22.22
C THR A 184 -10.06 10.03 22.20
N ALA A 185 -10.73 8.92 22.55
CA ALA A 185 -10.13 7.58 22.50
C ALA A 185 -9.80 7.15 21.06
N GLN A 186 -10.72 7.37 20.10
CA GLN A 186 -10.44 7.09 18.68
C GLN A 186 -9.35 8.00 18.13
N PHE A 187 -9.35 9.27 18.51
CA PHE A 187 -8.30 10.21 18.11
C PHE A 187 -6.91 9.76 18.60
N ALA A 188 -6.79 9.43 19.88
CA ALA A 188 -5.54 8.92 20.46
C ALA A 188 -5.09 7.60 19.80
N ALA A 189 -6.02 6.67 19.58
CA ALA A 189 -5.73 5.42 18.83
C ALA A 189 -5.30 5.71 17.39
N GLY A 190 -5.88 6.73 16.76
CA GLY A 190 -5.53 7.21 15.43
C GLY A 190 -4.11 7.77 15.36
N ILE A 191 -3.72 8.61 16.31
CA ILE A 191 -2.35 9.11 16.46
C ILE A 191 -1.37 7.94 16.57
N GLY A 192 -1.61 7.03 17.52
CA GLY A 192 -0.74 5.87 17.71
C GLY A 192 -0.58 5.02 16.43
N ARG A 193 -1.68 4.79 15.71
CA ARG A 193 -1.64 4.04 14.45
C ARG A 193 -0.88 4.78 13.35
N PHE A 194 -1.12 6.08 13.21
CA PHE A 194 -0.40 6.93 12.25
C PHE A 194 1.10 6.92 12.51
N THR A 195 1.50 7.09 13.77
CA THR A 195 2.90 7.12 14.18
C THR A 195 3.61 5.80 13.93
N ILE A 196 2.95 4.66 14.17
CA ILE A 196 3.49 3.34 13.82
C ILE A 196 3.68 3.22 12.30
N GLY A 197 2.70 3.69 11.52
CA GLY A 197 2.80 3.72 10.06
C GLY A 197 3.97 4.58 9.56
N LEU A 198 4.13 5.76 10.13
CA LEU A 198 5.25 6.66 9.84
C LEU A 198 6.59 6.01 10.20
N GLY A 199 6.68 5.35 11.37
CA GLY A 199 7.86 4.59 11.77
C GLY A 199 8.20 3.47 10.79
N LYS A 200 7.22 2.69 10.34
CA LYS A 200 7.41 1.66 9.30
C LYS A 200 7.99 2.26 8.01
N LYS A 201 7.46 3.40 7.56
CA LYS A 201 7.90 4.08 6.34
C LYS A 201 9.31 4.63 6.48
N VAL A 202 9.58 5.41 7.52
CA VAL A 202 10.83 6.18 7.64
C VAL A 202 11.97 5.35 8.23
N LEU A 203 11.69 4.60 9.32
CA LEU A 203 12.73 3.88 10.04
C LEU A 203 13.07 2.52 9.41
N ILE A 204 12.16 1.92 8.66
CA ILE A 204 12.40 0.60 8.06
C ILE A 204 12.39 0.70 6.53
N ALA A 205 11.27 1.09 5.90
CA ALA A 205 11.13 1.01 4.45
C ALA A 205 12.16 1.88 3.71
N ASN A 206 12.35 3.14 4.12
CA ASN A 206 13.33 4.02 3.49
C ASN A 206 14.76 3.49 3.67
N GLN A 207 15.09 2.94 4.84
CA GLN A 207 16.45 2.45 5.13
C GLN A 207 16.76 1.16 4.35
N VAL A 208 15.83 0.18 4.31
CA VAL A 208 16.03 -1.02 3.47
C VAL A 208 15.93 -0.69 1.98
N GLY A 209 15.19 0.36 1.60
CA GLY A 209 15.14 0.90 0.25
C GLY A 209 16.50 1.45 -0.19
N ALA A 210 17.17 2.21 0.67
CA ALA A 210 18.53 2.70 0.40
C ALA A 210 19.56 1.54 0.21
N LEU A 211 19.40 0.44 0.96
CA LEU A 211 20.19 -0.77 0.73
C LEU A 211 19.89 -1.38 -0.65
N TRP A 212 18.62 -1.49 -1.03
CA TRP A 212 18.23 -1.94 -2.37
C TRP A 212 18.84 -1.05 -3.46
N ASP A 213 18.70 0.28 -3.35
CA ASP A 213 19.21 1.23 -4.34
C ASP A 213 20.75 1.13 -4.49
N THR A 214 21.45 0.89 -3.40
CA THR A 214 22.90 0.63 -3.40
C THR A 214 23.23 -0.62 -4.21
N VAL A 215 22.48 -1.72 -4.03
CA VAL A 215 22.67 -2.97 -4.79
C VAL A 215 22.27 -2.79 -6.25
N ALA A 216 21.16 -2.12 -6.51
CA ALA A 216 20.65 -1.90 -7.87
C ALA A 216 21.57 -0.99 -8.73
N ALA A 217 22.37 -0.13 -8.10
CA ALA A 217 23.34 0.74 -8.76
C ALA A 217 24.64 -0.01 -9.16
N LEU A 218 24.86 -1.24 -8.70
CA LEU A 218 26.03 -2.02 -9.06
C LEU A 218 25.96 -2.47 -10.52
N PRO A 219 27.06 -2.42 -11.28
CA PRO A 219 27.10 -2.99 -12.63
C PRO A 219 26.75 -4.48 -12.61
N GLY A 220 26.02 -4.97 -13.63
CA GLY A 220 25.59 -6.37 -13.69
C GLY A 220 26.73 -7.39 -13.61
N THR A 221 27.92 -7.03 -14.11
CA THR A 221 29.16 -7.82 -13.99
C THR A 221 29.73 -7.88 -12.58
N SER A 222 29.31 -6.98 -11.70
CA SER A 222 29.77 -6.87 -10.31
C SER A 222 28.78 -7.49 -9.30
N LEU A 223 27.64 -8.03 -9.75
CA LEU A 223 26.65 -8.66 -8.89
C LEU A 223 27.07 -10.10 -8.55
N SER A 224 27.50 -10.34 -7.31
CA SER A 224 27.58 -11.72 -6.79
C SER A 224 26.19 -12.24 -6.43
N ALA A 225 26.04 -13.57 -6.36
CA ALA A 225 24.80 -14.19 -5.89
C ALA A 225 24.38 -13.64 -4.50
N GLY A 226 25.32 -13.51 -3.57
CA GLY A 226 25.06 -12.94 -2.23
C GLY A 226 24.52 -11.50 -2.30
N THR A 227 25.07 -10.65 -3.16
CA THR A 227 24.62 -9.26 -3.34
C THR A 227 23.20 -9.23 -3.96
N ALA A 228 22.93 -10.06 -4.97
CA ALA A 228 21.63 -10.17 -5.61
C ALA A 228 20.54 -10.64 -4.61
N TRP A 229 20.85 -11.67 -3.81
CA TRP A 229 19.95 -12.15 -2.75
C TRP A 229 19.70 -11.08 -1.70
N LEU A 230 20.73 -10.38 -1.23
CA LEU A 230 20.58 -9.30 -0.26
C LEU A 230 19.70 -8.16 -0.78
N GLY A 231 19.91 -7.74 -2.03
CA GLY A 231 19.09 -6.70 -2.65
C GLY A 231 17.61 -7.10 -2.76
N ALA A 232 17.32 -8.31 -3.23
CA ALA A 232 15.93 -8.78 -3.36
C ALA A 232 15.25 -9.01 -1.98
N ILE A 233 15.98 -9.42 -0.94
CA ILE A 233 15.49 -9.45 0.44
C ILE A 233 15.17 -8.04 0.93
N ALA A 234 16.08 -7.08 0.70
CA ALA A 234 15.86 -5.68 1.05
C ALA A 234 14.60 -5.13 0.36
N PHE A 235 14.42 -5.38 -0.94
CA PHE A 235 13.21 -4.98 -1.67
C PHE A 235 11.95 -5.66 -1.13
N THR A 236 12.02 -6.94 -0.74
CA THR A 236 10.91 -7.68 -0.13
C THR A 236 10.42 -7.02 1.17
N PHE A 237 11.33 -6.56 2.01
CA PHE A 237 10.99 -5.78 3.21
C PHE A 237 10.51 -4.37 2.85
N GLN A 238 11.18 -3.69 1.92
CA GLN A 238 10.83 -2.35 1.49
C GLN A 238 9.36 -2.27 1.06
N ILE A 239 8.93 -3.10 0.13
CA ILE A 239 7.57 -3.06 -0.42
C ILE A 239 6.51 -3.33 0.66
N TYR A 240 6.79 -4.22 1.61
CA TYR A 240 5.88 -4.50 2.71
C TYR A 240 5.78 -3.33 3.69
N PHE A 241 6.90 -2.81 4.16
CA PHE A 241 6.88 -1.74 5.15
C PHE A 241 6.46 -0.41 4.56
N ASP A 242 6.79 -0.13 3.31
CA ASP A 242 6.34 1.07 2.60
C ASP A 242 4.82 1.08 2.47
N PHE A 243 4.24 0.01 1.95
CA PHE A 243 2.80 -0.06 1.72
C PHE A 243 1.99 -0.28 3.01
N SER A 244 2.44 -1.15 3.92
CA SER A 244 1.77 -1.30 5.20
C SER A 244 1.89 -0.06 6.08
N GLY A 245 3.00 0.66 6.02
CA GLY A 245 3.20 1.94 6.70
C GLY A 245 2.23 3.00 6.19
N TYR A 246 2.09 3.13 4.86
CA TYR A 246 1.10 4.03 4.27
C TYR A 246 -0.33 3.67 4.68
N SER A 247 -0.68 2.37 4.63
CA SER A 247 -2.01 1.90 5.08
C SER A 247 -2.27 2.19 6.55
N ASP A 248 -1.27 2.02 7.43
CA ASP A 248 -1.39 2.34 8.85
C ASP A 248 -1.59 3.84 9.08
N MET A 249 -0.86 4.70 8.35
CA MET A 249 -1.06 6.15 8.38
C MET A 249 -2.47 6.53 7.91
N ALA A 250 -2.95 5.94 6.82
CA ALA A 250 -4.30 6.18 6.29
C ALA A 250 -5.39 5.77 7.28
N ILE A 251 -5.27 4.57 7.89
CA ILE A 251 -6.20 4.08 8.92
C ILE A 251 -6.16 4.98 10.15
N GLY A 252 -4.96 5.42 10.56
CA GLY A 252 -4.77 6.35 11.67
C GLY A 252 -5.48 7.69 11.43
N LEU A 253 -5.28 8.29 10.26
CA LEU A 253 -5.97 9.52 9.84
C LEU A 253 -7.49 9.33 9.79
N GLY A 254 -7.96 8.21 9.24
CA GLY A 254 -9.38 7.86 9.25
C GLY A 254 -9.95 7.85 10.67
N LYS A 255 -9.30 7.15 11.61
CA LYS A 255 -9.72 7.10 13.03
C LYS A 255 -9.79 8.49 13.67
N MET A 256 -8.80 9.36 13.43
CA MET A 256 -8.80 10.73 13.94
C MET A 256 -9.96 11.56 13.38
N LEU A 257 -10.44 11.23 12.17
CA LEU A 257 -11.60 11.90 11.54
C LEU A 257 -12.94 11.19 11.81
N GLY A 258 -12.96 10.15 12.64
CA GLY A 258 -14.16 9.38 12.97
C GLY A 258 -14.54 8.31 11.94
N PHE A 259 -13.62 7.91 11.06
CA PHE A 259 -13.79 6.82 10.11
C PHE A 259 -13.06 5.56 10.54
N GLU A 260 -13.67 4.41 10.31
CA GLU A 260 -13.06 3.09 10.52
C GLU A 260 -12.81 2.42 9.17
N PHE A 261 -11.56 2.47 8.71
CA PHE A 261 -11.15 1.77 7.50
C PHE A 261 -10.76 0.33 7.81
N LEU A 262 -10.95 -0.54 6.82
CA LEU A 262 -10.57 -1.94 6.93
C LEU A 262 -9.05 -2.10 6.98
N GLU A 263 -8.58 -3.11 7.73
CA GLU A 263 -7.18 -3.51 7.72
C GLU A 263 -6.76 -3.96 6.32
N ASN A 264 -5.57 -3.51 5.88
CA ASN A 264 -5.05 -3.87 4.56
C ASN A 264 -3.93 -4.91 4.62
N PHE A 265 -3.29 -5.06 5.78
CA PHE A 265 -2.21 -6.02 6.04
C PHE A 265 -2.37 -6.70 7.39
N ASN A 266 -2.09 -8.01 7.45
CA ASN A 266 -2.09 -8.79 8.69
C ASN A 266 -0.91 -9.76 8.72
N TYR A 267 0.33 -9.26 8.88
CA TYR A 267 1.56 -10.05 8.93
C TYR A 267 1.65 -11.12 7.82
N PRO A 268 1.61 -10.71 6.55
CA PRO A 268 1.48 -11.64 5.41
C PRO A 268 2.65 -12.62 5.30
N TYR A 269 3.85 -12.21 5.69
CA TYR A 269 5.04 -13.07 5.63
C TYR A 269 5.07 -14.22 6.65
N LEU A 270 4.09 -14.29 7.56
CA LEU A 270 3.90 -15.45 8.45
C LEU A 270 2.97 -16.53 7.89
N SER A 271 2.42 -16.33 6.71
CA SER A 271 1.51 -17.28 6.07
C SER A 271 2.19 -18.60 5.76
N ARG A 272 1.40 -19.67 5.65
CA ARG A 272 1.86 -21.04 5.36
C ARG A 272 1.30 -21.57 4.06
N SER A 273 0.57 -20.71 3.31
CA SER A 273 0.03 -21.01 2.00
C SER A 273 -0.15 -19.72 1.21
N ILE A 274 -0.25 -19.82 -0.12
CA ILE A 274 -0.43 -18.66 -1.00
C ILE A 274 -1.81 -18.06 -0.81
N THR A 275 -2.83 -18.90 -0.61
CA THR A 275 -4.18 -18.45 -0.29
C THR A 275 -4.21 -17.69 1.04
N GLU A 276 -3.51 -18.15 2.07
CA GLU A 276 -3.39 -17.44 3.34
C GLU A 276 -2.64 -16.12 3.18
N TYR A 277 -1.56 -16.11 2.40
CA TYR A 277 -0.79 -14.91 2.09
C TYR A 277 -1.68 -13.81 1.51
N TRP A 278 -2.50 -14.11 0.51
CA TRP A 278 -3.39 -13.15 -0.13
C TRP A 278 -4.61 -12.73 0.73
N ARG A 279 -4.93 -13.49 1.76
CA ARG A 279 -5.89 -13.07 2.81
C ARG A 279 -5.29 -12.08 3.81
N ARG A 280 -3.96 -11.92 3.80
CA ARG A 280 -3.20 -11.08 4.73
C ARG A 280 -2.47 -9.93 4.04
N TRP A 281 -2.27 -10.01 2.72
CA TRP A 281 -1.64 -9.00 1.88
C TRP A 281 -2.68 -8.25 1.08
N HIS A 282 -2.66 -6.90 1.13
CA HIS A 282 -3.55 -6.00 0.36
C HIS A 282 -5.01 -6.46 0.36
N ILE A 283 -5.55 -6.65 1.57
CA ILE A 283 -6.85 -7.28 1.83
C ILE A 283 -7.97 -6.55 1.10
N SER A 284 -7.91 -5.21 1.03
CA SER A 284 -8.92 -4.39 0.38
C SER A 284 -9.00 -4.65 -1.13
N LEU A 285 -7.85 -4.79 -1.81
CA LEU A 285 -7.78 -5.13 -3.24
C LEU A 285 -8.31 -6.55 -3.49
N GLY A 286 -7.85 -7.52 -2.69
CA GLY A 286 -8.33 -8.91 -2.78
C GLY A 286 -9.84 -9.02 -2.58
N THR A 287 -10.39 -8.26 -1.64
CA THR A 287 -11.84 -8.18 -1.38
C THR A 287 -12.56 -7.57 -2.57
N TRP A 288 -12.04 -6.49 -3.16
CA TRP A 288 -12.63 -5.84 -4.32
C TRP A 288 -12.70 -6.79 -5.52
N PHE A 289 -11.58 -7.43 -5.90
CA PHE A 289 -11.56 -8.40 -7.01
C PHE A 289 -12.47 -9.60 -6.75
N ARG A 290 -12.54 -10.08 -5.51
CA ARG A 290 -13.46 -11.17 -5.15
C ARG A 290 -14.91 -10.78 -5.35
N GLU A 291 -15.34 -9.60 -4.88
CA GLU A 291 -16.75 -9.22 -4.85
C GLU A 291 -17.24 -8.67 -6.18
N TYR A 292 -16.40 -7.99 -6.94
CA TYR A 292 -16.81 -7.30 -8.17
C TYR A 292 -16.37 -8.02 -9.45
N VAL A 293 -15.45 -8.98 -9.38
CA VAL A 293 -14.99 -9.76 -10.54
C VAL A 293 -15.20 -11.25 -10.34
N TYR A 294 -14.59 -11.86 -9.32
CA TYR A 294 -14.58 -13.31 -9.17
C TYR A 294 -15.96 -13.92 -8.94
N ILE A 295 -16.73 -13.38 -7.99
CA ILE A 295 -18.08 -13.85 -7.68
C ILE A 295 -19.05 -13.66 -8.87
N PRO A 296 -19.10 -12.48 -9.55
CA PRO A 296 -19.92 -12.31 -10.76
C PRO A 296 -19.57 -13.24 -11.91
N LEU A 297 -18.33 -13.70 -12.05
CA LEU A 297 -17.92 -14.69 -13.05
C LEU A 297 -18.33 -16.14 -12.70
N GLY A 298 -18.96 -16.35 -11.52
CA GLY A 298 -19.40 -17.66 -11.02
C GLY A 298 -18.64 -18.16 -9.80
N GLY A 299 -17.51 -17.53 -9.46
CA GLY A 299 -16.71 -17.87 -8.25
C GLY A 299 -16.32 -19.35 -8.20
N ASN A 300 -16.59 -19.98 -7.05
CA ASN A 300 -16.36 -21.42 -6.83
C ASN A 300 -17.57 -22.31 -7.16
N ARG A 301 -18.70 -21.72 -7.61
CA ARG A 301 -19.96 -22.43 -7.83
C ARG A 301 -20.10 -22.96 -9.26
N CYS A 302 -19.01 -23.08 -10.00
CA CYS A 302 -18.95 -23.55 -11.38
C CYS A 302 -17.94 -24.69 -11.51
N GLY A 303 -17.99 -25.41 -12.64
CA GLY A 303 -17.07 -26.51 -12.92
C GLY A 303 -15.59 -26.08 -12.96
N LEU A 304 -14.68 -27.03 -12.80
CA LEU A 304 -13.25 -26.79 -12.70
C LEU A 304 -12.66 -25.90 -13.84
N PRO A 305 -12.95 -26.13 -15.15
CA PRO A 305 -12.40 -25.30 -16.21
C PRO A 305 -12.81 -23.83 -16.06
N ARG A 306 -14.06 -23.58 -15.65
CA ARG A 306 -14.56 -22.21 -15.45
C ARG A 306 -13.92 -21.56 -14.22
N GLN A 307 -13.66 -22.32 -13.15
CA GLN A 307 -12.93 -21.77 -11.99
C GLN A 307 -11.50 -21.37 -12.34
N ILE A 308 -10.82 -22.17 -13.17
CA ILE A 308 -9.47 -21.85 -13.66
C ILE A 308 -9.52 -20.58 -14.52
N LEU A 309 -10.50 -20.46 -15.42
CA LEU A 309 -10.71 -19.26 -16.24
C LEU A 309 -11.01 -18.03 -15.36
N ASN A 310 -11.83 -18.16 -14.33
CA ASN A 310 -12.09 -17.06 -13.39
C ASN A 310 -10.82 -16.62 -12.66
N LEU A 311 -9.97 -17.56 -12.25
CA LEU A 311 -8.69 -17.26 -11.58
C LEU A 311 -7.71 -16.55 -12.52
N ILE A 312 -7.54 -17.03 -13.78
CA ILE A 312 -6.61 -16.37 -14.71
C ILE A 312 -7.07 -14.95 -15.07
N ILE A 313 -8.39 -14.73 -15.22
CA ILE A 313 -8.94 -13.38 -15.44
C ILE A 313 -8.64 -12.48 -14.24
N VAL A 314 -8.95 -12.92 -13.02
CA VAL A 314 -8.72 -12.11 -11.81
C VAL A 314 -7.24 -11.78 -11.64
N TRP A 315 -6.35 -12.75 -11.80
CA TRP A 315 -4.92 -12.53 -11.59
C TRP A 315 -4.26 -11.75 -12.72
N GLY A 316 -4.70 -11.95 -13.96
CA GLY A 316 -4.29 -11.12 -15.09
C GLY A 316 -4.70 -9.65 -14.88
N LEU A 317 -5.95 -9.41 -14.48
CA LEU A 317 -6.44 -8.07 -14.16
C LEU A 317 -5.74 -7.46 -12.92
N THR A 318 -5.43 -8.28 -11.91
CA THR A 318 -4.67 -7.83 -10.73
C THR A 318 -3.26 -7.39 -11.14
N GLY A 319 -2.60 -8.14 -12.02
CA GLY A 319 -1.30 -7.74 -12.59
C GLY A 319 -1.40 -6.42 -13.35
N LEU A 320 -2.31 -6.31 -14.30
CA LEU A 320 -2.58 -5.07 -15.04
C LEU A 320 -2.89 -3.88 -14.12
N TRP A 321 -3.64 -4.11 -13.03
CA TRP A 321 -3.96 -3.06 -12.07
C TRP A 321 -2.71 -2.43 -11.45
N HIS A 322 -1.65 -3.21 -11.21
CA HIS A 322 -0.40 -2.70 -10.63
C HIS A 322 0.37 -1.77 -11.59
N GLY A 323 0.34 -2.01 -12.89
CA GLY A 323 1.05 -1.14 -13.83
C GLY A 323 0.91 -1.54 -15.29
N ALA A 324 1.22 -0.60 -16.17
CA ALA A 324 1.23 -0.79 -17.61
C ALA A 324 2.59 -1.34 -18.08
N SER A 325 2.85 -2.59 -17.75
CA SER A 325 4.04 -3.31 -18.23
C SER A 325 3.80 -4.82 -18.13
N TRP A 326 4.40 -5.57 -19.05
CA TRP A 326 4.21 -7.02 -19.15
C TRP A 326 4.75 -7.80 -17.95
N ASN A 327 5.73 -7.27 -17.23
CA ASN A 327 6.21 -7.89 -15.98
C ASN A 327 5.10 -7.99 -14.92
N TYR A 328 4.20 -7.01 -14.83
CA TYR A 328 3.07 -7.08 -13.90
C TYR A 328 2.05 -8.14 -14.31
N VAL A 329 1.82 -8.31 -15.62
CA VAL A 329 0.99 -9.41 -16.12
C VAL A 329 1.63 -10.75 -15.77
N LEU A 330 2.95 -10.89 -16.02
CA LEU A 330 3.73 -12.09 -15.67
C LEU A 330 3.65 -12.36 -14.15
N TRP A 331 3.77 -11.32 -13.32
CA TRP A 331 3.61 -11.42 -11.86
C TRP A 331 2.23 -11.94 -11.48
N GLY A 332 1.16 -11.45 -12.09
CA GLY A 332 -0.19 -11.94 -11.86
C GLY A 332 -0.35 -13.42 -12.27
N LEU A 333 0.16 -13.78 -13.45
CA LEU A 333 0.14 -15.16 -13.94
C LEU A 333 0.99 -16.12 -13.10
N TYR A 334 2.09 -15.64 -12.54
CA TYR A 334 2.90 -16.37 -11.56
C TYR A 334 2.05 -16.78 -10.34
N PHE A 335 1.32 -15.85 -9.74
CA PHE A 335 0.43 -16.18 -8.62
C PHE A 335 -0.76 -17.04 -9.03
N PHE A 336 -1.33 -16.80 -10.20
CA PHE A 336 -2.36 -17.68 -10.76
C PHE A 336 -1.89 -19.13 -10.79
N LEU A 337 -0.69 -19.39 -11.33
CA LEU A 337 -0.11 -20.73 -11.44
C LEU A 337 -0.03 -21.41 -10.06
N PHE A 338 0.59 -20.75 -9.09
CA PHE A 338 0.76 -21.33 -7.75
C PHE A 338 -0.55 -21.50 -6.98
N LEU A 339 -1.53 -20.60 -7.19
CA LEU A 339 -2.87 -20.76 -6.60
C LEU A 339 -3.63 -21.94 -7.20
N VAL A 340 -3.51 -22.18 -8.49
CA VAL A 340 -4.07 -23.38 -9.13
C VAL A 340 -3.43 -24.66 -8.59
N ILE A 341 -2.10 -24.68 -8.50
CA ILE A 341 -1.36 -25.81 -7.90
C ILE A 341 -1.82 -26.03 -6.45
N GLU A 342 -1.87 -24.98 -5.64
CA GLU A 342 -2.28 -25.09 -4.24
C GLU A 342 -3.72 -25.58 -4.12
N LYS A 343 -4.65 -24.98 -4.87
CA LYS A 343 -6.08 -25.25 -4.74
C LYS A 343 -6.48 -26.63 -5.26
N PHE A 344 -5.88 -27.08 -6.35
CA PHE A 344 -6.36 -28.29 -7.05
C PHE A 344 -5.42 -29.50 -6.93
N LEU A 345 -4.13 -29.29 -6.64
CA LEU A 345 -3.16 -30.37 -6.56
C LEU A 345 -2.65 -30.65 -5.13
N LEU A 346 -2.62 -29.61 -4.28
CA LEU A 346 -2.00 -29.71 -2.97
C LEU A 346 -3.00 -29.64 -1.79
N VAL A 347 -4.26 -29.27 -2.01
CA VAL A 347 -5.21 -29.00 -0.92
C VAL A 347 -5.33 -30.14 0.09
N GLU A 348 -5.40 -31.38 -0.38
CA GLU A 348 -5.48 -32.57 0.48
C GLU A 348 -4.14 -32.99 1.09
N LYS A 349 -3.03 -32.63 0.42
CA LYS A 349 -1.67 -33.00 0.82
C LYS A 349 -1.02 -32.00 1.77
N GLN A 350 -1.50 -30.76 1.79
CA GLN A 350 -0.91 -29.68 2.60
C GLN A 350 -0.84 -30.03 4.09
N GLN A 351 -1.81 -30.74 4.63
CA GLN A 351 -1.82 -31.13 6.05
C GLN A 351 -0.71 -32.12 6.39
N ARG A 352 -0.21 -32.88 5.42
CA ARG A 352 0.87 -33.88 5.61
C ARG A 352 2.26 -33.22 5.56
N ILE A 353 2.38 -31.99 5.03
CA ILE A 353 3.66 -31.28 4.94
C ILE A 353 3.88 -30.48 6.23
N PRO A 354 5.04 -30.60 6.89
CA PRO A 354 5.38 -29.81 8.07
C PRO A 354 5.17 -28.31 7.85
N ALA A 355 4.62 -27.62 8.85
CA ALA A 355 4.30 -26.19 8.75
C ALA A 355 5.50 -25.33 8.38
N VAL A 356 6.70 -25.69 8.86
CA VAL A 356 7.95 -24.98 8.55
C VAL A 356 8.28 -25.08 7.06
N LEU A 357 8.17 -26.27 6.45
CA LEU A 357 8.44 -26.45 5.03
C LEU A 357 7.44 -25.68 4.15
N ARG A 358 6.16 -25.67 4.52
CA ARG A 358 5.14 -24.88 3.82
C ARG A 358 5.45 -23.38 3.90
N HIS A 359 5.90 -22.93 5.07
CA HIS A 359 6.28 -21.53 5.27
C HIS A 359 7.50 -21.15 4.42
N LEU A 360 8.56 -21.98 4.44
CA LEU A 360 9.75 -21.75 3.62
C LEU A 360 9.43 -21.75 2.13
N PHE A 361 8.60 -22.69 1.66
CA PHE A 361 8.14 -22.72 0.28
C PHE A 361 7.39 -21.44 -0.12
N LEU A 362 6.48 -20.97 0.75
CA LEU A 362 5.80 -19.69 0.52
C LEU A 362 6.79 -18.53 0.43
N LEU A 363 7.74 -18.44 1.36
CA LEU A 363 8.72 -17.34 1.35
C LEU A 363 9.55 -17.32 0.06
N ILE A 364 9.93 -18.49 -0.46
CA ILE A 364 10.62 -18.59 -1.75
C ILE A 364 9.74 -18.05 -2.89
N ILE A 365 8.47 -18.46 -2.94
CA ILE A 365 7.53 -17.98 -3.97
C ILE A 365 7.36 -16.47 -3.86
N VAL A 366 7.15 -15.94 -2.67
CA VAL A 366 6.98 -14.51 -2.44
C VAL A 366 8.24 -13.72 -2.77
N TYR A 367 9.41 -14.26 -2.46
CA TYR A 367 10.68 -13.66 -2.83
C TYR A 367 10.82 -13.49 -4.36
N PHE A 368 10.62 -14.58 -5.12
CA PHE A 368 10.70 -14.50 -6.58
C PHE A 368 9.60 -13.65 -7.19
N CYS A 369 8.40 -13.60 -6.60
CA CYS A 369 7.35 -12.71 -7.09
C CYS A 369 7.77 -11.23 -7.02
N TRP A 370 8.48 -10.83 -5.95
CA TRP A 370 8.95 -9.46 -5.83
C TRP A 370 10.11 -9.15 -6.79
N VAL A 371 10.94 -10.12 -7.11
CA VAL A 371 11.94 -9.97 -8.19
C VAL A 371 11.23 -9.70 -9.53
N ILE A 372 10.23 -10.51 -9.90
CA ILE A 372 9.44 -10.29 -11.12
C ILE A 372 8.77 -8.90 -11.11
N PHE A 373 8.18 -8.51 -9.99
CA PHE A 373 7.49 -7.23 -9.84
C PHE A 373 8.41 -6.03 -10.05
N ARG A 374 9.67 -6.12 -9.59
CA ARG A 374 10.60 -5.00 -9.56
C ARG A 374 11.14 -4.61 -10.92
N PHE A 375 11.43 -5.59 -11.78
CA PHE A 375 12.09 -5.36 -13.05
C PHE A 375 11.08 -5.29 -14.19
N ARG A 376 10.90 -4.10 -14.76
CA ARG A 376 9.96 -3.86 -15.87
C ARG A 376 10.49 -4.35 -17.23
N ASP A 377 11.80 -4.32 -17.41
CA ASP A 377 12.48 -4.81 -18.61
C ASP A 377 12.84 -6.29 -18.48
N ALA A 378 12.54 -7.08 -19.53
CA ALA A 378 12.79 -8.52 -19.55
C ALA A 378 14.28 -8.88 -19.50
N ALA A 379 15.14 -8.06 -20.13
CA ALA A 379 16.59 -8.27 -20.09
C ALA A 379 17.13 -8.03 -18.68
N ALA A 380 16.70 -6.94 -18.02
CA ALA A 380 17.05 -6.64 -16.62
C ALA A 380 16.56 -7.73 -15.67
N LEU A 381 15.32 -8.23 -15.85
CA LEU A 381 14.80 -9.37 -15.08
C LEU A 381 15.66 -10.62 -15.31
N GLY A 382 16.03 -10.92 -16.54
CA GLY A 382 16.89 -12.05 -16.89
C GLY A 382 18.28 -11.94 -16.23
N MET A 383 18.88 -10.75 -16.22
CA MET A 383 20.15 -10.49 -15.54
C MET A 383 20.01 -10.64 -14.01
N ALA A 384 18.96 -10.12 -13.42
CA ALA A 384 18.71 -10.26 -11.99
C ALA A 384 18.55 -11.72 -11.57
N LEU A 385 17.77 -12.51 -12.33
CA LEU A 385 17.59 -13.93 -12.08
C LEU A 385 18.91 -14.72 -12.25
N ARG A 386 19.71 -14.43 -13.29
CA ARG A 386 21.04 -15.03 -13.43
C ARG A 386 21.96 -14.67 -12.27
N GLY A 387 21.92 -13.41 -11.81
CA GLY A 387 22.69 -12.95 -10.66
C GLY A 387 22.40 -13.71 -9.37
N LEU A 388 21.15 -14.16 -9.18
CA LEU A 388 20.77 -14.96 -8.00
C LEU A 388 21.42 -16.35 -7.94
N PHE A 389 21.79 -16.93 -9.11
CA PHE A 389 22.34 -18.29 -9.21
C PHE A 389 23.85 -18.35 -9.51
N GLY A 390 24.52 -17.21 -9.54
CA GLY A 390 25.96 -17.11 -9.73
C GLY A 390 26.32 -16.31 -10.97
N GLY A 391 27.57 -15.80 -11.03
CA GLY A 391 28.08 -15.02 -12.15
C GLY A 391 28.94 -13.80 -11.72
N GLY A 392 29.06 -13.54 -10.42
CA GLY A 392 29.83 -12.43 -9.90
C GLY A 392 31.28 -12.77 -9.54
N THR A 393 32.11 -11.73 -9.41
CA THR A 393 33.53 -11.83 -8.99
C THR A 393 33.66 -12.04 -7.48
N ALA A 394 34.82 -12.52 -7.02
CA ALA A 394 35.15 -12.61 -5.58
C ALA A 394 35.09 -11.24 -4.87
N ALA A 395 35.49 -10.16 -5.54
CA ALA A 395 35.39 -8.80 -5.02
C ALA A 395 33.92 -8.39 -4.76
N ALA A 396 32.99 -8.80 -5.63
CA ALA A 396 31.55 -8.57 -5.42
C ALA A 396 31.02 -9.36 -4.22
N GLY A 397 31.55 -10.55 -3.95
CA GLY A 397 31.21 -11.34 -2.76
C GLY A 397 31.64 -10.66 -1.45
N MET A 398 32.82 -10.05 -1.41
CA MET A 398 33.28 -9.26 -0.26
C MET A 398 32.43 -8.01 -0.04
N ALA A 399 32.04 -7.30 -1.10
CA ALA A 399 31.13 -6.16 -1.00
C ALA A 399 29.75 -6.55 -0.45
N ALA A 400 29.22 -7.72 -0.85
CA ALA A 400 27.98 -8.26 -0.29
C ALA A 400 28.12 -8.56 1.22
N GLY A 401 29.22 -9.19 1.64
CA GLY A 401 29.48 -9.46 3.05
C GLY A 401 29.57 -8.21 3.90
N LEU A 402 30.24 -7.16 3.41
CA LEU A 402 30.32 -5.87 4.08
C LEU A 402 28.95 -5.20 4.16
N SER A 403 28.18 -5.18 3.06
CA SER A 403 26.84 -4.62 3.05
C SER A 403 25.89 -5.35 4.00
N LEU A 404 25.96 -6.67 4.07
CA LEU A 404 25.20 -7.47 5.03
C LEU A 404 25.58 -7.12 6.48
N LYS A 405 26.89 -7.09 6.79
CA LYS A 405 27.39 -6.73 8.12
C LYS A 405 26.90 -5.36 8.57
N ASN A 406 26.95 -4.37 7.69
CA ASN A 406 26.52 -3.01 8.00
C ASN A 406 25.01 -2.87 8.21
N ASN A 407 24.21 -3.76 7.63
CA ASN A 407 22.73 -3.68 7.65
C ASN A 407 22.08 -4.83 8.44
N ILE A 408 22.85 -5.73 9.08
CA ILE A 408 22.33 -6.91 9.78
C ILE A 408 21.31 -6.54 10.86
N PHE A 409 21.59 -5.47 11.63
CA PHE A 409 20.68 -5.01 12.66
C PHE A 409 19.35 -4.52 12.06
N LEU A 410 19.39 -3.73 10.98
CA LEU A 410 18.20 -3.26 10.27
C LEU A 410 17.37 -4.44 9.74
N LEU A 411 18.01 -5.44 9.14
CA LEU A 411 17.35 -6.63 8.63
C LEU A 411 16.70 -7.46 9.75
N LEU A 412 17.38 -7.60 10.90
CA LEU A 412 16.81 -8.27 12.07
C LEU A 412 15.59 -7.51 12.61
N VAL A 413 15.67 -6.20 12.72
CA VAL A 413 14.53 -5.35 13.11
C VAL A 413 13.37 -5.53 12.12
N ALA A 414 13.64 -5.53 10.81
CA ALA A 414 12.63 -5.78 9.78
C ALA A 414 11.99 -7.17 9.93
N CYS A 415 12.78 -8.22 10.16
CA CYS A 415 12.27 -9.57 10.42
C CYS A 415 11.33 -9.62 11.64
N VAL A 416 11.73 -9.03 12.78
CA VAL A 416 10.90 -8.97 13.98
C VAL A 416 9.63 -8.16 13.74
N ALA A 417 9.73 -7.02 13.05
CA ALA A 417 8.60 -6.15 12.72
C ALA A 417 7.60 -6.79 11.73
N CYS A 418 8.02 -7.78 10.94
CA CYS A 418 7.13 -8.61 10.11
C CYS A 418 6.25 -9.57 10.94
N THR A 419 6.47 -9.66 12.25
CA THR A 419 5.75 -10.55 13.16
C THR A 419 4.87 -9.77 14.14
N PRO A 420 3.83 -10.38 14.73
CA PRO A 420 3.03 -9.75 15.79
C PRO A 420 3.73 -9.76 17.16
N LEU A 421 5.02 -10.10 17.24
CA LEU A 421 5.73 -10.29 18.51
C LEU A 421 5.70 -9.01 19.36
N THR A 422 6.08 -7.88 18.76
CA THR A 422 6.09 -6.58 19.46
C THR A 422 4.69 -6.17 19.92
N ALA A 423 3.67 -6.35 19.08
CA ALA A 423 2.28 -6.06 19.42
C ALA A 423 1.75 -6.98 20.53
N LYS A 424 2.08 -8.29 20.47
CA LYS A 424 1.69 -9.25 21.52
C LYS A 424 2.40 -8.98 22.86
N LEU A 425 3.68 -8.65 22.83
CA LEU A 425 4.44 -8.28 24.03
C LEU A 425 3.85 -7.02 24.65
N TRP A 426 3.53 -6.03 23.83
CA TRP A 426 2.88 -4.81 24.27
C TRP A 426 1.50 -5.08 24.90
N GLN A 427 0.65 -5.89 24.25
CA GLN A 427 -0.66 -6.27 24.78
C GLN A 427 -0.56 -7.02 26.11
N ARG A 428 0.38 -7.95 26.23
CA ARG A 428 0.64 -8.68 27.48
C ARG A 428 1.10 -7.74 28.60
N TRP A 429 2.01 -6.81 28.27
CA TRP A 429 2.49 -5.84 29.23
C TRP A 429 1.37 -4.89 29.69
N LYS A 430 0.53 -4.45 28.78
CA LYS A 430 -0.65 -3.62 29.06
C LYS A 430 -1.68 -4.36 29.93
N ALA A 431 -1.99 -5.61 29.62
CA ALA A 431 -2.87 -6.44 30.43
C ALA A 431 -2.31 -6.67 31.84
N ALA A 432 -1.00 -6.91 31.96
CA ALA A 432 -0.32 -7.00 33.26
C ALA A 432 -0.41 -5.69 34.06
N ALA A 433 -0.30 -4.53 33.38
CA ALA A 433 -0.43 -3.23 34.00
C ALA A 433 -1.87 -2.89 34.41
N GLN A 434 -2.89 -3.39 33.69
CA GLN A 434 -4.31 -3.15 33.97
C GLN A 434 -4.92 -4.06 35.05
N GLY A 435 -4.20 -5.09 35.46
CA GLY A 435 -4.61 -5.93 36.57
C GLY A 435 -5.21 -7.29 36.21
N ASP A 436 -5.16 -7.68 34.94
CA ASP A 436 -5.69 -8.96 34.44
C ASP A 436 -4.70 -10.13 34.55
N SER A 437 -3.62 -10.00 35.33
CA SER A 437 -2.58 -11.03 35.47
C SER A 437 -2.03 -11.12 36.91
N ALA A 438 -1.19 -12.13 37.19
CA ALA A 438 -0.50 -12.32 38.46
C ALA A 438 0.35 -11.13 38.94
N PHE A 439 0.57 -10.10 38.10
CA PHE A 439 1.27 -8.86 38.40
C PHE A 439 0.31 -7.69 38.72
N ALA A 440 -0.97 -7.95 38.91
CA ALA A 440 -2.07 -6.98 39.11
C ALA A 440 -1.84 -5.95 40.21
N GLY A 441 -1.02 -6.23 41.21
CA GLY A 441 -0.76 -5.38 42.37
C GLY A 441 0.36 -4.33 42.18
N ASN A 442 1.13 -4.38 41.12
CA ASN A 442 2.31 -3.53 41.00
C ASN A 442 2.00 -2.13 40.41
N ARG A 443 1.88 -1.13 41.33
CA ARG A 443 1.62 0.29 40.96
C ARG A 443 2.69 0.85 40.02
N LEU A 444 3.98 0.42 40.14
CA LEU A 444 5.06 0.89 39.31
C LEU A 444 4.90 0.43 37.86
N LEU A 445 4.50 -0.82 37.63
CA LEU A 445 4.23 -1.34 36.28
C LEU A 445 3.07 -0.61 35.59
N ARG A 446 2.00 -0.29 36.35
CA ARG A 446 0.88 0.51 35.83
C ARG A 446 1.32 1.91 35.43
N GLY A 447 2.09 2.58 36.31
CA GLY A 447 2.66 3.89 36.03
C GLY A 447 3.58 3.86 34.80
N ALA A 448 4.48 2.89 34.72
CA ALA A 448 5.38 2.72 33.57
C ALA A 448 4.63 2.46 32.25
N ALA A 449 3.55 1.65 32.28
CA ALA A 449 2.73 1.40 31.09
C ALA A 449 2.00 2.66 30.62
N ALA A 450 1.40 3.42 31.53
CA ALA A 450 0.72 4.67 31.21
C ALA A 450 1.69 5.72 30.63
N VAL A 451 2.87 5.85 31.23
CA VAL A 451 3.94 6.73 30.75
C VAL A 451 4.39 6.29 29.35
N TRP A 452 4.59 5.00 29.12
CA TRP A 452 5.02 4.48 27.81
C TRP A 452 3.94 4.67 26.72
N GLU A 453 2.65 4.56 27.04
CA GLU A 453 1.58 4.85 26.07
C GLU A 453 1.66 6.28 25.51
N VAL A 454 2.13 7.22 26.31
CA VAL A 454 2.32 8.61 25.88
C VAL A 454 3.67 8.83 25.22
N ILE A 455 4.73 8.27 25.79
CA ILE A 455 6.12 8.55 25.34
C ILE A 455 6.44 7.86 24.03
N HIS A 456 6.04 6.61 23.80
CA HIS A 456 6.48 5.88 22.61
C HIS A 456 6.02 6.49 21.27
N PRO A 457 4.77 7.03 21.11
CA PRO A 457 4.43 7.73 19.87
C PRO A 457 5.25 9.01 19.68
N VAL A 458 5.55 9.72 20.76
CA VAL A 458 6.37 10.94 20.72
C VAL A 458 7.80 10.60 20.30
N LEU A 459 8.41 9.56 20.88
CA LEU A 459 9.73 9.09 20.50
C LEU A 459 9.81 8.67 19.03
N LEU A 460 8.80 7.91 18.55
CA LEU A 460 8.73 7.51 17.15
C LEU A 460 8.57 8.71 16.22
N LEU A 461 7.76 9.70 16.60
CA LEU A 461 7.61 10.94 15.82
C LEU A 461 8.90 11.74 15.78
N LEU A 462 9.62 11.86 16.90
CA LEU A 462 10.90 12.54 16.95
C LEU A 462 11.95 11.83 16.09
N LEU A 463 12.07 10.50 16.22
CA LEU A 463 13.00 9.71 15.41
C LEU A 463 12.66 9.78 13.91
N ALA A 464 11.41 9.64 13.54
CA ALA A 464 10.99 9.76 12.16
C ALA A 464 11.19 11.20 11.63
N GLY A 465 10.88 12.20 12.45
CA GLY A 465 11.06 13.60 12.10
C GLY A 465 12.53 13.96 11.86
N THR A 466 13.45 13.52 12.72
CA THR A 466 14.90 13.77 12.54
C THR A 466 15.41 13.17 11.24
N LEU A 467 15.03 11.93 10.90
CA LEU A 467 15.44 11.30 9.65
C LEU A 467 14.85 12.01 8.42
N LEU A 468 13.60 12.45 8.48
CA LEU A 468 12.98 13.22 7.40
C LEU A 468 13.65 14.59 7.19
N PHE A 469 14.05 15.25 8.26
CA PHE A 469 14.84 16.50 8.17
C PHE A 469 16.22 16.25 7.56
N GLU A 470 16.88 15.16 7.93
CA GLU A 470 18.18 14.77 7.35
C GLU A 470 18.05 14.48 5.85
N GLU A 471 17.04 13.67 5.44
CA GLU A 471 16.75 13.38 4.03
C GLU A 471 16.46 14.66 3.23
N ALA A 472 15.65 15.57 3.76
CA ALA A 472 15.33 16.85 3.13
C ALA A 472 16.54 17.78 3.02
N SER A 473 17.40 17.80 4.03
CA SER A 473 18.66 18.59 4.03
C SER A 473 19.64 18.10 2.96
N ILE A 474 19.77 16.77 2.82
CA ILE A 474 20.65 16.17 1.81
C ILE A 474 20.12 16.47 0.40
N SER A 475 18.80 16.40 0.19
CA SER A 475 18.19 16.63 -1.13
C SER A 475 18.30 18.08 -1.60
N ASN A 476 18.31 19.05 -0.68
CA ASN A 476 18.38 20.48 -0.98
C ASN A 476 19.80 21.06 -1.04
N GLY A 477 20.86 20.22 -0.95
CA GLY A 477 22.25 20.66 -1.05
C GLY A 477 22.73 21.60 0.05
N GLY A 478 21.92 21.82 1.10
CA GLY A 478 22.20 22.74 2.20
C GLY A 478 22.58 21.98 3.47
N GLY A 479 23.86 22.03 3.81
CA GLY A 479 24.33 21.50 5.08
C GLY A 479 23.76 22.28 6.27
N MET A 480 22.90 21.63 7.05
CA MET A 480 22.68 22.00 8.45
C MET A 480 23.04 20.82 9.34
N MET A 481 24.30 20.83 9.74
CA MET A 481 24.98 19.84 10.59
C MET A 481 24.62 19.97 12.07
N LEU A 482 23.52 20.64 12.45
CA LEU A 482 23.30 21.05 13.86
C LEU A 482 22.36 20.15 14.67
N LEU A 483 21.60 19.25 14.02
CA LEU A 483 20.71 18.32 14.76
C LEU A 483 21.23 16.88 14.79
N SER A 484 22.19 16.52 13.93
CA SER A 484 22.84 15.21 13.95
C SER A 484 23.71 14.98 15.21
N CYS A 485 24.18 16.03 15.86
CA CYS A 485 25.03 15.91 17.06
C CYS A 485 24.27 15.47 18.32
N LEU A 486 22.98 15.74 18.45
CA LEU A 486 22.20 15.36 19.64
C LEU A 486 21.57 13.96 19.55
N CYS A 487 21.23 13.50 18.33
CA CYS A 487 20.67 12.16 18.12
C CYS A 487 21.68 11.20 17.46
N GLY A 488 22.65 11.71 16.71
CA GLY A 488 23.65 10.94 15.96
C GLY A 488 24.65 10.18 16.84
N GLY A 489 24.91 10.63 18.06
CA GLY A 489 25.79 9.93 19.01
C GLY A 489 25.24 8.56 19.42
N ALA A 490 23.92 8.41 19.53
CA ALA A 490 23.27 7.15 19.89
C ALA A 490 23.02 6.25 18.66
N MET A 491 22.77 6.83 17.47
CA MET A 491 22.46 6.09 16.25
C MET A 491 23.68 5.82 15.34
N ALA A 492 24.69 6.69 15.31
CA ALA A 492 25.92 6.46 14.53
C ALA A 492 26.74 5.27 15.07
N GLY A 493 26.63 4.98 16.38
CA GLY A 493 27.13 3.74 16.98
C GLY A 493 26.34 2.49 16.58
N ILE A 494 25.08 2.65 16.16
CA ILE A 494 24.15 1.57 15.82
C ILE A 494 24.10 1.31 14.31
N LEU A 495 24.28 2.33 13.47
CA LEU A 495 24.08 2.25 12.01
C LEU A 495 25.37 2.18 11.18
N GLY A 496 26.55 2.17 11.78
CA GLY A 496 27.84 2.05 11.08
C GLY A 496 28.16 3.28 10.22
N SER A 497 29.32 3.86 10.40
CA SER A 497 29.84 5.03 9.69
C SER A 497 29.72 4.91 8.16
N ARG A 498 29.03 5.85 7.52
CA ARG A 498 29.01 6.00 6.05
C ARG A 498 30.43 6.30 5.54
N PRO A 499 30.88 5.71 4.41
CA PRO A 499 32.19 6.04 3.85
C PRO A 499 32.19 7.49 3.36
N LYS A 500 33.19 8.27 3.81
CA LYS A 500 33.45 9.64 3.35
C LYS A 500 33.68 9.64 1.83
N LYS A 501 32.79 10.28 1.06
CA LYS A 501 33.03 10.60 -0.34
C LYS A 501 34.28 11.49 -0.45
N LYS A 502 35.38 10.94 -0.98
CA LYS A 502 36.55 11.74 -1.40
C LYS A 502 36.09 12.70 -2.51
N ARG A 503 36.03 14.00 -2.21
CA ARG A 503 35.94 15.04 -3.24
C ARG A 503 37.17 14.91 -4.13
N LYS A 504 37.03 14.54 -5.38
CA LYS A 504 38.03 14.81 -6.41
C LYS A 504 37.97 16.31 -6.69
N ARG A 505 39.07 17.01 -6.39
CA ARG A 505 39.36 18.32 -7.00
C ARG A 505 39.71 18.06 -8.47
N LEU A 506 39.04 18.73 -9.33
CA LEU A 506 39.53 19.30 -10.59
C LEU A 506 38.86 20.64 -10.75
#